data_e584d5c022452e814e1472cccb0d39c8
#
_entry.id   e584d5c022452e814e1472cccb0d39c8
#
_cell.length_a   1.000
_cell.length_b   1.000
_cell.length_c   1.000
_cell.angle_alpha   90.00
_cell.angle_beta   90.00
_cell.angle_gamma   90.00
#
_symmetry.space_group_name_H-M   'P 1'
#
loop_
_entity.id
_entity.type
_entity.pdbx_description
1 polymer ?
#
loop_
_entity_poly.entity_id
_entity_poly.type
_entity_poly.pdbx_seq_one_letter_code
_entity_poly.pdbx_strand_id
1 'polypeptide(L)'
;MRKGFLLLIVLFVASISAQAQDYPKGEAWGSYSLFRADIDVLDNETLHGYGLGAQWNLSRSFGVVGEFTSNHGASGPVSIFTPGVVIVIPELDTRINTFLFGPRLSYRGDAVTVFGHFLLGGANSKLQDELSGSGFEDGNTEFAMAIGGGIDVNLGKHYAIRAAQFDYLPIHTDFNQRFGGGSSSWLHNTRYQAGFVFKF
;
A
#
# COMPACT_ATOMS: atom_id res chain seq x y z
N MET A 1 -17.97 32.91 -7.61
CA MET A 1 -17.28 31.98 -8.54
C MET A 1 -17.02 30.59 -7.93
N ARG A 2 -16.65 30.40 -6.66
CA ARG A 2 -16.39 29.06 -6.03
C ARG A 2 -17.64 28.15 -5.97
N LYS A 3 -18.84 28.68 -5.76
CA LYS A 3 -20.08 27.87 -5.69
C LYS A 3 -20.54 27.32 -7.05
N GLY A 4 -20.28 28.03 -8.15
CA GLY A 4 -20.60 27.55 -9.50
C GLY A 4 -19.70 26.44 -9.98
N PHE A 5 -18.41 26.46 -9.57
CA PHE A 5 -17.45 25.41 -9.89
C PHE A 5 -17.78 24.07 -9.19
N LEU A 6 -18.20 24.14 -7.93
CA LEU A 6 -18.67 22.96 -7.18
C LEU A 6 -19.93 22.35 -7.78
N LEU A 7 -20.87 23.19 -8.23
CA LEU A 7 -22.10 22.71 -8.89
C LEU A 7 -21.81 22.03 -10.23
N LEU A 8 -20.83 22.53 -10.98
CA LEU A 8 -20.38 21.95 -12.24
C LEU A 8 -19.71 20.58 -12.04
N ILE A 9 -18.92 20.43 -10.98
CA ILE A 9 -18.32 19.14 -10.61
C ILE A 9 -19.39 18.13 -10.21
N VAL A 10 -20.38 18.55 -9.41
CA VAL A 10 -21.50 17.66 -8.97
C VAL A 10 -22.35 17.25 -10.17
N LEU A 11 -22.66 18.16 -11.10
CA LEU A 11 -23.38 17.86 -12.33
C LEU A 11 -22.59 16.96 -13.28
N PHE A 12 -21.28 17.13 -13.37
CA PHE A 12 -20.41 16.26 -14.17
C PHE A 12 -20.35 14.83 -13.60
N VAL A 13 -20.27 14.69 -12.26
CA VAL A 13 -20.32 13.39 -11.58
C VAL A 13 -21.70 12.73 -11.72
N ALA A 14 -22.79 13.49 -11.68
CA ALA A 14 -24.16 12.98 -11.84
C ALA A 14 -24.46 12.50 -13.27
N SER A 15 -23.85 13.09 -14.30
CA SER A 15 -24.08 12.70 -15.70
C SER A 15 -23.43 11.37 -16.11
N ILE A 16 -22.49 10.83 -15.28
CA ILE A 16 -21.82 9.55 -15.55
C ILE A 16 -22.73 8.34 -15.21
N SER A 17 -23.83 8.54 -14.51
CA SER A 17 -24.67 7.47 -13.96
C SER A 17 -25.76 6.90 -14.90
N ALA A 18 -25.87 7.36 -16.16
CA ALA A 18 -27.04 7.09 -17.01
C ALA A 18 -26.82 6.05 -18.13
N GLN A 19 -25.66 5.40 -18.20
CA GLN A 19 -25.45 4.34 -19.20
C GLN A 19 -25.66 2.96 -18.56
N ALA A 20 -26.35 2.06 -19.27
CA ALA A 20 -26.42 0.63 -18.92
C ALA A 20 -24.97 0.10 -18.83
N GLN A 21 -24.48 -0.04 -17.61
CA GLN A 21 -23.05 -0.30 -17.36
C GLN A 21 -22.77 -1.78 -17.54
N ASP A 22 -22.03 -2.12 -18.58
CA ASP A 22 -21.52 -3.47 -18.84
C ASP A 22 -20.23 -3.76 -18.05
N TYR A 23 -20.06 -3.08 -16.89
CA TYR A 23 -18.92 -3.25 -16.00
C TYR A 23 -19.35 -3.06 -14.52
N PRO A 24 -18.67 -3.69 -13.55
CA PRO A 24 -19.02 -3.57 -12.13
C PRO A 24 -18.88 -2.11 -11.66
N LYS A 25 -19.82 -1.64 -10.85
CA LYS A 25 -19.78 -0.28 -10.28
C LYS A 25 -18.69 -0.14 -9.23
N GLY A 26 -18.45 -1.22 -8.49
CA GLY A 26 -17.42 -1.26 -7.47
C GLY A 26 -16.75 -2.61 -7.40
N GLU A 27 -15.57 -2.61 -6.83
CA GLU A 27 -14.77 -3.79 -6.54
C GLU A 27 -14.21 -3.66 -5.13
N ALA A 28 -14.20 -4.77 -4.38
CA ALA A 28 -13.55 -4.84 -3.09
C ALA A 28 -12.64 -6.06 -3.07
N TRP A 29 -11.49 -5.97 -2.41
CA TRP A 29 -10.57 -7.09 -2.35
C TRP A 29 -9.92 -7.26 -0.99
N GLY A 30 -9.57 -8.53 -0.70
CA GLY A 30 -8.67 -8.90 0.36
C GLY A 30 -7.49 -9.65 -0.22
N SER A 31 -6.28 -9.32 0.20
CA SER A 31 -5.04 -9.89 -0.33
C SER A 31 -4.06 -10.24 0.78
N TYR A 32 -3.24 -11.23 0.51
CA TYR A 32 -1.99 -11.46 1.21
C TYR A 32 -0.94 -10.51 0.62
N SER A 33 -0.14 -9.88 1.47
CA SER A 33 0.85 -8.89 1.11
C SER A 33 2.24 -9.33 1.53
N LEU A 34 3.18 -9.23 0.59
CA LEU A 34 4.61 -9.34 0.82
C LEU A 34 5.23 -7.98 0.58
N PHE A 35 5.78 -7.38 1.62
CA PHE A 35 6.44 -6.09 1.55
C PHE A 35 7.94 -6.29 1.71
N ARG A 36 8.72 -5.83 0.73
CA ARG A 36 10.17 -5.87 0.76
C ARG A 36 10.69 -4.46 1.01
N ALA A 37 11.21 -4.27 2.21
CA ALA A 37 11.86 -3.03 2.59
C ALA A 37 13.30 -3.01 2.06
N ASP A 38 13.68 -1.93 1.39
CA ASP A 38 15.05 -1.67 0.97
C ASP A 38 15.72 -0.80 2.05
N ILE A 39 16.32 -1.47 3.03
CA ILE A 39 17.03 -0.81 4.12
C ILE A 39 18.53 -1.04 3.89
N ASP A 40 19.26 0.02 3.51
CA ASP A 40 20.69 0.00 3.17
C ASP A 40 21.62 -0.64 4.23
N VAL A 41 21.16 -0.81 5.46
CA VAL A 41 21.98 -1.27 6.60
C VAL A 41 21.68 -2.72 7.03
N LEU A 42 20.52 -3.25 6.64
CA LEU A 42 20.09 -4.60 6.98
C LEU A 42 19.68 -5.31 5.69
N ASP A 43 20.14 -6.56 5.51
CA ASP A 43 19.71 -7.39 4.37
C ASP A 43 18.21 -7.33 4.19
N ASN A 44 17.76 -7.03 2.95
CA ASN A 44 16.38 -6.89 2.49
C ASN A 44 15.35 -7.69 3.32
N GLU A 45 14.71 -7.07 4.29
CA GLU A 45 13.68 -7.72 5.08
C GLU A 45 12.37 -7.86 4.30
N THR A 46 11.83 -9.07 4.33
CA THR A 46 10.51 -9.35 3.77
C THR A 46 9.47 -9.39 4.89
N LEU A 47 8.57 -8.41 4.90
CA LEU A 47 7.46 -8.33 5.82
C LEU A 47 6.23 -9.00 5.20
N HIS A 48 5.52 -9.76 6.00
CA HIS A 48 4.31 -10.47 5.60
C HIS A 48 3.08 -9.76 6.15
N GLY A 49 1.97 -9.81 5.43
CA GLY A 49 0.79 -9.12 5.91
C GLY A 49 -0.45 -9.32 5.06
N TYR A 50 -1.39 -8.43 5.24
CA TYR A 50 -2.64 -8.42 4.50
C TYR A 50 -2.94 -7.04 3.94
N GLY A 51 -3.69 -7.03 2.83
CA GLY A 51 -4.22 -5.84 2.20
C GLY A 51 -5.73 -5.92 2.07
N LEU A 52 -6.38 -4.79 2.24
CA LEU A 52 -7.80 -4.60 1.98
C LEU A 52 -7.95 -3.38 1.08
N GLY A 53 -8.82 -3.45 0.10
CA GLY A 53 -9.05 -2.31 -0.76
C GLY A 53 -10.41 -2.30 -1.38
N ALA A 54 -10.79 -1.13 -1.85
CA ALA A 54 -12.01 -0.91 -2.59
C ALA A 54 -11.74 0.03 -3.77
N GLN A 55 -12.47 -0.20 -4.84
CA GLN A 55 -12.45 0.62 -6.05
C GLN A 55 -13.86 1.03 -6.41
N TRP A 56 -14.04 2.29 -6.77
CA TRP A 56 -15.24 2.80 -7.42
C TRP A 56 -14.95 3.06 -8.89
N ASN A 57 -15.68 2.38 -9.78
CA ASN A 57 -15.48 2.49 -11.23
C ASN A 57 -16.30 3.67 -11.78
N LEU A 58 -15.61 4.67 -12.29
CA LEU A 58 -16.22 5.84 -12.95
C LEU A 58 -16.50 5.56 -14.43
N SER A 59 -15.77 4.63 -15.03
CA SER A 59 -15.96 4.13 -16.38
C SER A 59 -15.48 2.69 -16.50
N ARG A 60 -15.64 2.07 -17.68
CA ARG A 60 -15.13 0.72 -17.95
C ARG A 60 -13.62 0.59 -17.69
N SER A 61 -12.87 1.66 -17.94
CA SER A 61 -11.39 1.64 -17.87
C SER A 61 -10.81 2.48 -16.75
N PHE A 62 -11.59 3.33 -16.08
CA PHE A 62 -11.10 4.25 -15.07
C PHE A 62 -11.88 4.13 -13.78
N GLY A 63 -11.17 4.09 -12.67
CA GLY A 63 -11.74 4.08 -11.32
C GLY A 63 -10.83 4.78 -10.32
N VAL A 64 -11.35 4.91 -9.11
CA VAL A 64 -10.65 5.46 -7.95
C VAL A 64 -10.53 4.36 -6.91
N VAL A 65 -9.35 4.21 -6.35
CA VAL A 65 -8.99 3.15 -5.39
C VAL A 65 -8.66 3.75 -4.05
N GLY A 66 -9.11 3.07 -2.99
CA GLY A 66 -8.58 3.22 -1.64
C GLY A 66 -8.05 1.87 -1.17
N GLU A 67 -6.83 1.83 -0.64
CA GLU A 67 -6.16 0.61 -0.19
C GLU A 67 -5.51 0.81 1.17
N PHE A 68 -5.69 -0.17 2.04
CA PHE A 68 -5.02 -0.31 3.31
C PHE A 68 -4.17 -1.58 3.31
N THR A 69 -2.92 -1.51 3.79
CA THR A 69 -2.13 -2.72 4.06
C THR A 69 -1.50 -2.66 5.44
N SER A 70 -1.35 -3.83 6.05
CA SER A 70 -0.64 -4.02 7.31
C SER A 70 0.34 -5.16 7.15
N ASN A 71 1.63 -4.85 7.25
CA ASN A 71 2.71 -5.81 7.08
C ASN A 71 3.52 -5.88 8.38
N HIS A 72 3.92 -7.09 8.75
CA HIS A 72 4.66 -7.40 9.96
C HIS A 72 5.88 -8.22 9.61
N GLY A 73 7.00 -7.98 10.29
CA GLY A 73 8.20 -8.77 10.22
C GLY A 73 8.92 -8.72 11.55
N ALA A 74 9.58 -9.79 11.89
CA ALA A 74 10.45 -9.88 13.05
C ALA A 74 11.88 -10.05 12.55
N SER A 75 12.73 -9.06 12.82
CA SER A 75 14.17 -9.16 12.56
C SER A 75 14.79 -9.98 13.68
N GLY A 76 15.44 -11.09 13.34
CA GLY A 76 16.16 -11.90 14.32
C GLY A 76 17.25 -11.10 15.06
N PRO A 77 17.72 -11.59 16.21
CA PRO A 77 18.71 -10.88 17.00
C PRO A 77 20.04 -10.72 16.22
N VAL A 78 20.51 -9.48 16.12
CA VAL A 78 21.79 -9.14 15.48
C VAL A 78 22.88 -9.05 16.52
N SER A 79 23.96 -9.82 16.38
CA SER A 79 25.13 -9.75 17.25
C SER A 79 26.26 -8.98 16.56
N ILE A 80 26.63 -7.84 17.12
CA ILE A 80 27.78 -7.05 16.66
C ILE A 80 28.96 -7.40 17.53
N PHE A 81 30.01 -7.98 16.91
CA PHE A 81 31.28 -8.32 17.58
C PHE A 81 32.29 -7.19 17.43
N THR A 82 32.57 -6.49 18.53
CA THR A 82 33.70 -5.54 18.64
C THR A 82 34.76 -6.13 19.57
N PRO A 83 36.06 -5.81 19.42
CA PRO A 83 37.09 -6.30 20.33
C PRO A 83 36.77 -5.97 21.79
N GLY A 84 36.43 -7.00 22.59
CA GLY A 84 36.09 -6.88 24.01
C GLY A 84 34.64 -6.66 24.38
N VAL A 85 33.71 -6.45 23.40
CA VAL A 85 32.30 -6.27 23.68
C VAL A 85 31.44 -6.96 22.61
N VAL A 86 30.49 -7.77 23.05
CA VAL A 86 29.43 -8.33 22.18
C VAL A 86 28.16 -7.54 22.45
N ILE A 87 27.70 -6.80 21.47
CA ILE A 87 26.43 -6.09 21.54
C ILE A 87 25.39 -6.98 20.87
N VAL A 88 24.43 -7.48 21.64
CA VAL A 88 23.28 -8.22 21.12
C VAL A 88 22.12 -7.23 21.02
N ILE A 89 21.69 -6.95 19.79
CA ILE A 89 20.45 -6.21 19.53
C ILE A 89 19.33 -7.26 19.57
N PRO A 90 18.35 -7.12 20.48
CA PRO A 90 17.24 -8.06 20.57
C PRO A 90 16.39 -8.04 19.30
N GLU A 91 15.55 -9.04 19.17
CA GLU A 91 14.54 -9.15 18.11
C GLU A 91 13.65 -7.89 18.10
N LEU A 92 13.53 -7.27 16.93
CA LEU A 92 12.72 -6.07 16.70
C LEU A 92 11.50 -6.43 15.85
N ASP A 93 10.32 -6.32 16.44
CA ASP A 93 9.07 -6.44 15.69
C ASP A 93 8.79 -5.15 14.93
N THR A 94 8.79 -5.26 13.62
CA THR A 94 8.49 -4.15 12.71
C THR A 94 7.08 -4.30 12.15
N ARG A 95 6.26 -3.26 12.28
CA ARG A 95 4.94 -3.18 11.66
C ARG A 95 4.84 -1.93 10.80
N ILE A 96 4.47 -2.12 9.53
CA ILE A 96 4.24 -1.04 8.58
C ILE A 96 2.79 -1.09 8.11
N ASN A 97 2.04 -0.03 8.41
CA ASN A 97 0.68 0.17 7.92
C ASN A 97 0.69 1.26 6.85
N THR A 98 0.03 1.00 5.71
CA THR A 98 -0.11 2.01 4.66
C THR A 98 -1.57 2.28 4.33
N PHE A 99 -1.90 3.55 4.07
CA PHE A 99 -3.19 4.01 3.58
C PHE A 99 -2.97 4.79 2.32
N LEU A 100 -3.40 4.27 1.20
CA LEU A 100 -3.14 4.82 -0.12
C LEU A 100 -4.43 5.01 -0.88
N PHE A 101 -4.51 6.09 -1.67
CA PHE A 101 -5.66 6.44 -2.47
C PHE A 101 -5.23 7.03 -3.81
N GLY A 102 -5.95 6.71 -4.89
CA GLY A 102 -5.63 7.30 -6.19
C GLY A 102 -6.34 6.66 -7.37
N PRO A 103 -5.98 7.08 -8.59
CA PRO A 103 -6.55 6.58 -9.82
C PRO A 103 -6.04 5.19 -10.18
N ARG A 104 -6.91 4.41 -10.82
CA ARG A 104 -6.62 3.11 -11.44
C ARG A 104 -7.16 3.08 -12.86
N LEU A 105 -6.32 2.62 -13.78
CA LEU A 105 -6.71 2.26 -15.14
C LEU A 105 -6.82 0.74 -15.24
N SER A 106 -7.91 0.25 -15.83
CA SER A 106 -8.17 -1.18 -15.98
C SER A 106 -8.57 -1.50 -17.42
N TYR A 107 -7.95 -2.52 -17.96
CA TYR A 107 -8.38 -3.16 -19.20
C TYR A 107 -9.11 -4.45 -18.85
N ARG A 108 -10.45 -4.45 -19.05
CA ARG A 108 -11.33 -5.55 -18.68
C ARG A 108 -11.63 -6.43 -19.88
N GLY A 109 -11.05 -7.63 -19.89
CA GLY A 109 -11.43 -8.71 -20.77
C GLY A 109 -12.35 -9.73 -20.08
N ASP A 110 -12.86 -10.70 -20.83
CA ASP A 110 -13.79 -11.72 -20.31
C ASP A 110 -13.11 -12.60 -19.25
N ALA A 111 -11.92 -13.11 -19.55
CA ALA A 111 -11.18 -14.01 -18.66
C ALA A 111 -10.24 -13.28 -17.69
N VAL A 112 -9.71 -12.12 -18.09
CA VAL A 112 -8.64 -11.41 -17.37
C VAL A 112 -8.89 -9.92 -17.37
N THR A 113 -8.63 -9.29 -16.23
CA THR A 113 -8.54 -7.83 -16.08
C THR A 113 -7.10 -7.47 -15.75
N VAL A 114 -6.47 -6.63 -16.57
CA VAL A 114 -5.15 -6.05 -16.29
C VAL A 114 -5.34 -4.62 -15.81
N PHE A 115 -4.60 -4.22 -14.81
CA PHE A 115 -4.72 -2.85 -14.27
C PHE A 115 -3.37 -2.24 -13.92
N GLY A 116 -3.34 -0.91 -13.95
CA GLY A 116 -2.27 -0.10 -13.40
C GLY A 116 -2.84 1.02 -12.54
N HIS A 117 -2.10 1.42 -11.52
CA HIS A 117 -2.55 2.48 -10.61
C HIS A 117 -1.40 3.37 -10.15
N PHE A 118 -1.79 4.56 -9.72
CA PHE A 118 -0.93 5.50 -9.02
C PHE A 118 -1.66 5.95 -7.76
N LEU A 119 -1.09 5.64 -6.59
CA LEU A 119 -1.71 5.89 -5.30
C LEU A 119 -0.81 6.80 -4.46
N LEU A 120 -1.42 7.67 -3.68
CA LEU A 120 -0.78 8.58 -2.73
C LEU A 120 -1.41 8.43 -1.35
N GLY A 121 -0.64 8.63 -0.30
CA GLY A 121 -1.16 8.56 1.06
C GLY A 121 -0.09 8.60 2.12
N GLY A 122 -0.25 7.78 3.13
CA GLY A 122 0.64 7.73 4.28
C GLY A 122 1.02 6.31 4.68
N ALA A 123 2.21 6.21 5.26
CA ALA A 123 2.73 5.03 5.93
C ALA A 123 2.95 5.35 7.41
N ASN A 124 2.56 4.43 8.28
CA ASN A 124 2.82 4.50 9.70
C ASN A 124 3.64 3.29 10.11
N SER A 125 4.84 3.53 10.61
CA SER A 125 5.78 2.51 11.07
C SER A 125 5.78 2.45 12.59
N LYS A 126 5.61 1.26 13.17
CA LYS A 126 5.72 1.00 14.61
C LYS A 126 6.85 0.01 14.83
N LEU A 127 7.79 0.39 15.67
CA LEU A 127 8.85 -0.47 16.19
C LEU A 127 8.48 -0.80 17.65
N GLN A 128 8.28 -2.07 17.96
CA GLN A 128 8.05 -2.54 19.33
C GLN A 128 9.31 -3.27 19.81
N ASP A 129 9.87 -2.80 20.92
CA ASP A 129 10.92 -3.50 21.66
C ASP A 129 10.26 -4.25 22.83
N GLU A 130 10.28 -5.59 22.78
CA GLU A 130 9.68 -6.45 23.82
C GLU A 130 10.37 -6.32 25.18
N LEU A 131 11.64 -5.91 25.23
CA LEU A 131 12.41 -5.86 26.48
C LEU A 131 12.17 -4.65 27.35
N SER A 132 11.71 -3.54 26.78
CA SER A 132 11.61 -2.26 27.50
C SER A 132 10.20 -1.93 27.97
N GLY A 133 9.17 -2.61 27.48
CA GLY A 133 7.77 -2.24 27.76
C GLY A 133 7.40 -0.81 27.33
N SER A 134 8.35 -0.10 26.77
CA SER A 134 8.24 1.25 26.22
C SER A 134 8.24 1.14 24.69
N GLY A 135 7.10 0.78 24.11
CA GLY A 135 6.89 0.98 22.69
C GLY A 135 7.04 2.47 22.39
N PHE A 136 8.04 2.86 21.63
CA PHE A 136 8.04 4.17 21.02
C PHE A 136 6.92 4.19 19.99
N GLU A 137 5.72 4.54 20.43
CA GLU A 137 4.61 4.87 19.55
C GLU A 137 4.95 6.20 18.88
N ASP A 138 5.71 6.11 17.81
CA ASP A 138 5.92 7.25 16.97
C ASP A 138 4.78 7.32 15.98
N GLY A 139 3.77 8.07 16.35
CA GLY A 139 2.54 8.27 15.59
C GLY A 139 2.69 9.16 14.37
N ASN A 140 3.91 9.36 13.86
CA ASN A 140 4.12 10.14 12.66
C ASN A 140 3.75 9.33 11.43
N THR A 141 2.79 9.85 10.69
CA THR A 141 2.45 9.34 9.36
C THR A 141 3.37 9.98 8.34
N GLU A 142 4.21 9.16 7.73
CA GLU A 142 5.13 9.54 6.67
C GLU A 142 4.41 9.50 5.33
N PHE A 143 4.80 10.40 4.42
CA PHE A 143 4.22 10.42 3.08
C PHE A 143 4.66 9.20 2.29
N ALA A 144 3.69 8.51 1.67
CA ALA A 144 3.93 7.34 0.85
C ALA A 144 3.21 7.46 -0.49
N MET A 145 3.81 6.90 -1.52
CA MET A 145 3.18 6.74 -2.83
C MET A 145 3.36 5.31 -3.33
N ALA A 146 2.47 4.85 -4.20
CA ALA A 146 2.63 3.59 -4.90
C ALA A 146 2.34 3.76 -6.38
N ILE A 147 3.23 3.21 -7.21
CA ILE A 147 3.00 3.03 -8.63
C ILE A 147 3.12 1.55 -8.96
N GLY A 148 2.10 1.00 -9.57
CA GLY A 148 2.09 -0.43 -9.80
C GLY A 148 0.92 -0.89 -10.66
N GLY A 149 0.71 -2.19 -10.65
CA GLY A 149 -0.36 -2.81 -11.40
C GLY A 149 -0.44 -4.31 -11.13
N GLY A 150 -1.42 -4.94 -11.75
CA GLY A 150 -1.65 -6.36 -11.53
C GLY A 150 -2.60 -6.98 -12.52
N ILE A 151 -2.91 -8.23 -12.24
CA ILE A 151 -3.75 -9.09 -13.06
C ILE A 151 -4.78 -9.78 -12.17
N ASP A 152 -6.05 -9.59 -12.50
CA ASP A 152 -7.17 -10.28 -11.89
C ASP A 152 -7.75 -11.30 -12.89
N VAL A 153 -7.81 -12.59 -12.51
CA VAL A 153 -8.42 -13.67 -13.29
C VAL A 153 -9.90 -13.75 -12.92
N ASN A 154 -10.78 -13.51 -13.88
CA ASN A 154 -12.22 -13.49 -13.68
C ASN A 154 -12.79 -14.90 -13.52
N LEU A 155 -13.42 -15.20 -12.38
CA LEU A 155 -14.12 -16.47 -12.13
C LEU A 155 -15.62 -16.37 -12.45
N GLY A 156 -16.08 -15.21 -12.90
CA GLY A 156 -17.46 -14.93 -13.23
C GLY A 156 -17.76 -13.44 -13.12
N LYS A 157 -19.04 -13.09 -13.06
CA LYS A 157 -19.48 -11.69 -13.02
C LYS A 157 -19.09 -10.97 -11.71
N HIS A 158 -19.09 -11.70 -10.59
CA HIS A 158 -18.95 -11.11 -9.25
C HIS A 158 -17.63 -11.45 -8.55
N TYR A 159 -16.84 -12.40 -9.06
CA TYR A 159 -15.63 -12.87 -8.38
C TYR A 159 -14.44 -12.89 -9.33
N ALA A 160 -13.28 -12.55 -8.80
CA ALA A 160 -12.00 -12.76 -9.46
C ALA A 160 -10.92 -13.13 -8.44
N ILE A 161 -9.86 -13.75 -8.91
CA ILE A 161 -8.63 -13.96 -8.17
C ILE A 161 -7.62 -12.91 -8.64
N ARG A 162 -7.10 -12.12 -7.72
CA ARG A 162 -5.92 -11.30 -8.00
C ARG A 162 -4.71 -12.22 -8.01
N ALA A 163 -4.29 -12.60 -9.21
CA ALA A 163 -3.18 -13.54 -9.39
C ALA A 163 -1.85 -12.91 -8.96
N ALA A 164 -1.67 -11.63 -9.27
CA ALA A 164 -0.52 -10.85 -8.86
C ALA A 164 -0.81 -9.35 -8.93
N GLN A 165 -0.29 -8.61 -7.95
CA GLN A 165 -0.13 -7.16 -7.98
C GLN A 165 1.30 -6.87 -7.55
N PHE A 166 1.96 -5.98 -8.27
CA PHE A 166 3.29 -5.47 -7.95
C PHE A 166 3.23 -3.96 -7.83
N ASP A 167 3.79 -3.43 -6.75
CA ASP A 167 3.87 -2.01 -6.48
C ASP A 167 5.30 -1.61 -6.12
N TYR A 168 5.80 -0.57 -6.74
CA TYR A 168 6.91 0.21 -6.24
C TYR A 168 6.35 1.24 -5.26
N LEU A 169 6.85 1.26 -4.02
CA LEU A 169 6.25 1.97 -2.90
C LEU A 169 7.32 2.81 -2.18
N PRO A 170 7.72 3.97 -2.71
CA PRO A 170 8.61 4.89 -2.03
C PRO A 170 7.89 5.57 -0.85
N ILE A 171 8.58 5.61 0.30
CA ILE A 171 8.15 6.28 1.54
C ILE A 171 9.16 7.39 1.83
N HIS A 172 8.64 8.60 2.03
CA HIS A 172 9.47 9.75 2.41
C HIS A 172 9.59 9.78 3.93
N THR A 173 10.79 9.56 4.46
CA THR A 173 11.04 9.52 5.90
C THR A 173 11.97 10.65 6.35
N ASP A 174 11.64 11.25 7.50
CA ASP A 174 12.46 12.24 8.18
C ASP A 174 13.41 11.61 9.23
N PHE A 175 13.68 10.30 9.09
CA PHE A 175 14.46 9.51 10.04
C PHE A 175 15.81 10.16 10.40
N ASN A 176 16.50 10.77 9.44
CA ASN A 176 17.77 11.45 9.67
C ASN A 176 17.67 12.73 10.52
N GLN A 177 16.54 13.40 10.55
CA GLN A 177 16.34 14.59 11.40
C GLN A 177 16.26 14.19 12.88
N ARG A 178 15.81 12.99 13.18
CA ARG A 178 15.62 12.47 14.53
C ARG A 178 16.93 12.10 15.25
N PHE A 179 17.93 11.68 14.49
CA PHE A 179 19.25 11.29 15.00
C PHE A 179 20.33 12.36 14.77
N GLY A 180 19.94 13.61 14.45
CA GLY A 180 20.86 14.74 14.31
C GLY A 180 21.57 14.85 12.95
N GLY A 181 21.16 14.06 11.96
CA GLY A 181 21.59 14.17 10.56
C GLY A 181 20.52 14.86 9.74
N GLY A 182 20.76 16.06 9.25
CA GLY A 182 19.77 16.96 8.65
C GLY A 182 19.29 16.64 7.23
N SER A 183 19.06 15.39 6.81
CA SER A 183 18.50 15.10 5.49
C SER A 183 17.34 14.10 5.56
N SER A 184 16.22 14.46 4.94
CA SER A 184 15.14 13.55 4.61
C SER A 184 15.59 12.59 3.51
N SER A 185 15.16 11.33 3.57
CA SER A 185 15.51 10.30 2.60
C SER A 185 14.27 9.59 2.07
N TRP A 186 14.36 9.08 0.84
CA TRP A 186 13.34 8.22 0.27
C TRP A 186 13.77 6.77 0.44
N LEU A 187 12.93 5.96 1.09
CA LEU A 187 13.07 4.52 1.16
C LEU A 187 12.35 3.89 -0.04
N HIS A 188 13.07 3.13 -0.84
CA HIS A 188 12.58 2.50 -2.05
C HIS A 188 12.09 1.07 -1.74
N ASN A 189 10.80 0.92 -1.53
CA ASN A 189 10.23 -0.36 -1.16
C ASN A 189 9.46 -0.98 -2.34
N THR A 190 9.30 -2.29 -2.30
CA THR A 190 8.46 -3.03 -3.24
C THR A 190 7.44 -3.87 -2.49
N ARG A 191 6.26 -4.04 -3.11
CA ARG A 191 5.17 -4.81 -2.52
C ARG A 191 4.55 -5.72 -3.56
N TYR A 192 4.30 -6.96 -3.14
CA TYR A 192 3.59 -7.97 -3.92
C TYR A 192 2.31 -8.33 -3.20
N GLN A 193 1.22 -8.51 -3.94
CA GLN A 193 -0.05 -8.91 -3.39
C GLN A 193 -0.72 -9.98 -4.27
N ALA A 194 -1.40 -10.92 -3.62
CA ALA A 194 -2.29 -11.89 -4.26
C ALA A 194 -3.53 -12.09 -3.39
N GLY A 195 -4.72 -12.30 -3.99
CA GLY A 195 -5.93 -12.35 -3.18
C GLY A 195 -7.22 -12.56 -3.97
N PHE A 196 -8.32 -12.20 -3.33
CA PHE A 196 -9.66 -12.33 -3.89
C PHE A 196 -10.28 -10.97 -4.13
N VAL A 197 -11.03 -10.85 -5.22
CA VAL A 197 -11.75 -9.64 -5.63
C VAL A 197 -13.24 -9.96 -5.75
N PHE A 198 -14.06 -9.15 -5.10
CA PHE A 198 -15.51 -9.16 -5.25
C PHE A 198 -15.94 -7.94 -6.08
N LYS A 199 -16.82 -8.17 -7.05
CA LYS A 199 -17.33 -7.16 -8.00
C LYS A 199 -18.83 -6.99 -7.84
N PHE A 200 -19.32 -5.76 -7.79
CA PHE A 200 -20.74 -5.43 -7.61
C PHE A 200 -21.20 -4.22 -8.46
#